data_2f16971cb72704f82fadd3428637cc0d
#
_entry.id   2f16971cb72704f82fadd3428637cc0d
#
_cell.length_a   1.000
_cell.length_b   1.000
_cell.length_c   1.000
_cell.angle_alpha   90.00
_cell.angle_beta   90.00
_cell.angle_gamma   90.00
#
_symmetry.space_group_name_H-M   'P 1'
#
loop_
_entity.id
_entity.type
_entity.pdbx_description
1 polymer ?
#
loop_
_entity_poly.entity_id
_entity_poly.type
_entity_poly.pdbx_seq_one_letter_code
_entity_poly.pdbx_strand_id
1 'polypeptide(L)'
;MVIPEAVKRCRTALEGYYGSKFEGLVLYGSVARGQSGPASDIDLLVLLDPPFDYLRELRRIVELLYPVQLDTDQLISAKPAPLDEFEGGSVQLYRNAKREGIRL
;
A
#
# COMPACT_ATOMS: atom_id res chain seq x y z
N MET A 1 -16.49 5.50 3.76
CA MET A 1 -15.99 4.23 3.20
C MET A 1 -15.54 3.28 4.30
N VAL A 2 -15.85 2.01 4.16
CA VAL A 2 -15.35 0.98 5.06
C VAL A 2 -14.03 0.45 4.52
N ILE A 3 -12.97 0.50 5.34
CA ILE A 3 -11.67 -0.04 4.95
C ILE A 3 -11.70 -1.56 5.07
N PRO A 4 -11.34 -2.29 3.99
CA PRO A 4 -11.33 -3.76 4.05
C PRO A 4 -10.45 -4.29 5.18
N GLU A 5 -10.87 -5.38 5.79
CA GLU A 5 -10.11 -5.99 6.89
C GLU A 5 -8.71 -6.42 6.43
N ALA A 6 -8.59 -6.91 5.18
CA ALA A 6 -7.30 -7.27 4.63
C ALA A 6 -6.32 -6.09 4.62
N VAL A 7 -6.81 -4.87 4.33
CA VAL A 7 -5.98 -3.66 4.33
C VAL A 7 -5.50 -3.33 5.74
N LYS A 8 -6.37 -3.48 6.74
CA LYS A 8 -5.99 -3.25 8.14
C LYS A 8 -4.91 -4.24 8.58
N ARG A 9 -5.04 -5.49 8.19
CA ARG A 9 -4.04 -6.52 8.48
C ARG A 9 -2.70 -6.21 7.81
N CYS A 10 -2.74 -5.73 6.56
CA CYS A 10 -1.54 -5.31 5.84
C CYS A 10 -0.83 -4.19 6.61
N ARG A 11 -1.58 -3.19 7.05
CA ARG A 11 -1.01 -2.08 7.80
C ARG A 11 -0.33 -2.55 9.07
N THR A 12 -0.97 -3.43 9.82
CA THR A 12 -0.40 -3.97 11.05
C THR A 12 0.91 -4.71 10.79
N ALA A 13 0.94 -5.56 9.76
CA ALA A 13 2.14 -6.32 9.42
C ALA A 13 3.30 -5.40 9.00
N LEU A 14 3.01 -4.40 8.17
CA LEU A 14 4.02 -3.47 7.68
C LEU A 14 4.55 -2.56 8.78
N GLU A 15 3.65 -2.03 9.60
CA GLU A 15 4.03 -1.18 10.72
C GLU A 15 4.90 -1.94 11.72
N GLY A 16 4.54 -3.20 11.98
CA GLY A 16 5.30 -4.05 12.90
C GLY A 16 6.72 -4.33 12.41
N TYR A 17 6.90 -4.48 11.11
CA TYR A 17 8.23 -4.75 10.55
C TYR A 17 9.07 -3.47 10.39
N TYR A 18 8.50 -2.43 9.80
CA TYR A 18 9.26 -1.22 9.46
C TYR A 18 9.43 -0.25 10.63
N GLY A 19 8.54 -0.32 11.61
CA GLY A 19 8.63 0.54 12.77
C GLY A 19 8.63 2.03 12.39
N SER A 20 9.65 2.76 12.87
CA SER A 20 9.74 4.21 12.62
C SER A 20 9.95 4.57 11.15
N LYS A 21 10.35 3.64 10.32
CA LYS A 21 10.51 3.88 8.87
C LYS A 21 9.19 3.80 8.13
N PHE A 22 8.15 3.27 8.74
CA PHE A 22 6.81 3.20 8.14
C PHE A 22 6.14 4.55 8.27
N GLU A 23 5.86 5.19 7.14
CA GLU A 23 5.28 6.54 7.11
C GLU A 23 3.82 6.56 6.69
N GLY A 24 3.26 5.40 6.40
CA GLY A 24 1.85 5.30 6.08
C GLY A 24 1.56 4.33 4.95
N LEU A 25 0.28 4.10 4.75
CA LEU A 25 -0.23 3.20 3.72
C LEU A 25 -1.27 3.97 2.92
N VAL A 26 -1.20 3.91 1.60
CA VAL A 26 -2.18 4.56 0.74
C VAL A 26 -2.94 3.49 -0.04
N LEU A 27 -4.24 3.44 0.19
CA LEU A 27 -5.15 2.62 -0.60
C LEU A 27 -5.59 3.45 -1.80
N TYR A 28 -5.36 2.95 -3.01
CA TYR A 28 -5.72 3.66 -4.23
C TYR A 28 -6.39 2.70 -5.22
N GLY A 29 -6.65 3.16 -6.44
CA GLY A 29 -7.31 2.35 -7.44
C GLY A 29 -8.81 2.23 -7.22
N SER A 30 -9.43 1.18 -7.76
CA SER A 30 -10.88 1.04 -7.78
C SER A 30 -11.50 0.92 -6.38
N VAL A 31 -10.82 0.27 -5.45
CA VAL A 31 -11.33 0.15 -4.08
C VAL A 31 -11.45 1.53 -3.42
N ALA A 32 -10.42 2.36 -3.59
CA ALA A 32 -10.43 3.71 -3.02
C ALA A 32 -11.51 4.59 -3.64
N ARG A 33 -11.83 4.36 -4.92
CA ARG A 33 -12.86 5.12 -5.63
C ARG A 33 -14.28 4.60 -5.37
N GLY A 34 -14.43 3.55 -4.57
CA GLY A 34 -15.74 2.95 -4.30
C GLY A 34 -16.31 2.18 -5.49
N GLN A 35 -15.47 1.80 -6.46
CA GLN A 35 -15.87 1.09 -7.66
C GLN A 35 -15.50 -0.39 -7.61
N SER A 36 -15.14 -0.87 -6.43
CA SER A 36 -14.67 -2.25 -6.29
C SER A 36 -15.81 -3.25 -6.31
N GLY A 37 -15.54 -4.39 -6.96
CA GLY A 37 -16.36 -5.59 -6.83
C GLY A 37 -15.54 -6.66 -6.11
N PRO A 38 -16.11 -7.87 -5.94
CA PRO A 38 -15.41 -8.96 -5.22
C PRO A 38 -14.09 -9.37 -5.86
N ALA A 39 -13.92 -9.12 -7.16
CA ALA A 39 -12.73 -9.50 -7.90
C ALA A 39 -11.75 -8.34 -8.11
N SER A 40 -12.03 -7.15 -7.55
CA SER A 40 -11.14 -6.00 -7.70
C SER A 40 -9.87 -6.18 -6.88
N ASP A 41 -8.73 -5.74 -7.47
CA ASP A 41 -7.45 -5.75 -6.77
C ASP A 41 -7.42 -4.72 -5.65
N ILE A 42 -6.64 -5.01 -4.63
CA ILE A 42 -6.34 -4.07 -3.55
C ILE A 42 -4.99 -3.44 -3.88
N ASP A 43 -4.99 -2.17 -4.27
CA ASP A 43 -3.77 -1.45 -4.65
C ASP A 43 -3.27 -0.60 -3.50
N LEU A 44 -2.04 -0.85 -3.06
CA LEU A 44 -1.44 -0.20 -1.91
C LEU A 44 -0.08 0.40 -2.25
N LEU A 45 0.16 1.64 -1.77
CA LEU A 45 1.50 2.19 -1.71
C LEU A 45 1.94 2.18 -0.25
N VAL A 46 3.12 1.61 -0.02
CA VAL A 46 3.73 1.55 1.31
C VAL A 46 4.72 2.71 1.40
N LEU A 47 4.36 3.74 2.15
CA LEU A 47 5.21 4.93 2.27
C LEU A 47 6.33 4.64 3.27
N LEU A 48 7.55 4.72 2.81
CA LEU A 48 8.73 4.45 3.60
C LEU A 48 9.69 5.63 3.60
N ASP A 49 10.39 5.78 4.70
CA ASP A 49 11.41 6.80 4.87
C ASP A 49 12.62 6.46 3.97
N PRO A 50 13.00 7.38 3.03
CA PRO A 50 14.16 7.11 2.18
C PRO A 50 15.47 7.34 2.94
N PRO A 51 16.60 6.79 2.45
CA PRO A 51 16.74 5.97 1.25
C PRO A 51 16.47 4.49 1.51
N PHE A 52 16.09 3.78 0.45
CA PHE A 52 15.95 2.32 0.52
C PHE A 52 16.11 1.72 -0.89
N ASP A 53 16.39 0.42 -0.94
CA ASP A 53 16.46 -0.32 -2.19
C ASP A 53 15.05 -0.78 -2.58
N TYR A 54 14.55 -0.25 -3.69
CA TYR A 54 13.17 -0.50 -4.13
C TYR A 54 12.85 -1.99 -4.27
N LEU A 55 13.67 -2.73 -5.02
CA LEU A 55 13.40 -4.15 -5.27
C LEU A 55 13.50 -4.99 -4.02
N ARG A 56 14.43 -4.66 -3.14
CA ARG A 56 14.59 -5.35 -1.86
C ARG A 56 13.35 -5.16 -1.00
N GLU A 57 12.86 -3.94 -0.88
CA GLU A 57 11.69 -3.67 -0.06
C GLU A 57 10.41 -4.19 -0.71
N LEU A 58 10.33 -4.17 -2.04
CA LEU A 58 9.20 -4.78 -2.74
C LEU A 58 9.09 -6.27 -2.40
N ARG A 59 10.19 -6.99 -2.44
CA ARG A 59 10.21 -8.42 -2.08
C ARG A 59 9.83 -8.63 -0.63
N ARG A 60 10.34 -7.79 0.25
CA ARG A 60 10.01 -7.88 1.68
C ARG A 60 8.53 -7.65 1.92
N ILE A 61 7.95 -6.66 1.26
CA ILE A 61 6.52 -6.37 1.38
C ILE A 61 5.68 -7.56 0.93
N VAL A 62 6.03 -8.17 -0.20
CA VAL A 62 5.33 -9.37 -0.69
C VAL A 62 5.37 -10.48 0.35
N GLU A 63 6.54 -10.72 0.94
CA GLU A 63 6.69 -11.75 1.98
C GLU A 63 5.85 -11.43 3.22
N LEU A 64 5.88 -10.17 3.67
CA LEU A 64 5.13 -9.74 4.85
C LEU A 64 3.62 -9.87 4.67
N LEU A 65 3.14 -9.62 3.46
CA LEU A 65 1.70 -9.63 3.17
C LEU A 65 1.18 -10.98 2.68
N TYR A 66 2.06 -11.96 2.49
CA TYR A 66 1.66 -13.27 2.00
C TYR A 66 0.59 -13.94 2.87
N PRO A 67 0.69 -13.95 4.21
CA PRO A 67 -0.38 -14.54 5.04
C PRO A 67 -1.73 -13.86 4.85
N VAL A 68 -1.73 -12.54 4.64
CA VAL A 68 -2.97 -11.81 4.38
C VAL A 68 -3.53 -12.20 3.01
N GLN A 69 -2.65 -12.32 2.00
CA GLN A 69 -3.04 -12.71 0.64
C GLN A 69 -3.73 -14.09 0.64
N LEU A 70 -3.26 -15.01 1.45
CA LEU A 70 -3.85 -16.35 1.53
C LEU A 70 -5.29 -16.34 2.07
N ASP A 71 -5.65 -15.32 2.82
CA ASP A 71 -6.95 -15.21 3.47
C ASP A 71 -7.96 -14.34 2.72
N THR A 72 -7.58 -13.84 1.54
CA THR A 72 -8.48 -13.00 0.74
C THR A 72 -8.50 -13.47 -0.71
N ASP A 73 -9.66 -13.31 -1.35
CA ASP A 73 -9.81 -13.63 -2.77
C ASP A 73 -9.33 -12.49 -3.67
N GLN A 74 -9.10 -11.31 -3.10
CA GLN A 74 -8.63 -10.15 -3.86
C GLN A 74 -7.11 -10.16 -3.95
N LEU A 75 -6.57 -9.83 -5.13
CA LEU A 75 -5.13 -9.71 -5.30
C LEU A 75 -4.65 -8.45 -4.58
N ILE A 76 -3.68 -8.61 -3.68
CA ILE A 76 -3.05 -7.48 -3.01
C ILE A 76 -1.82 -7.08 -3.82
N SER A 77 -1.84 -5.87 -4.37
CA SER A 77 -0.73 -5.31 -5.14
C SER A 77 -0.14 -4.15 -4.33
N ALA A 78 0.97 -4.41 -3.65
CA ALA A 78 1.59 -3.42 -2.75
C ALA A 78 3.00 -3.10 -3.22
N LYS A 79 3.34 -1.80 -3.26
CA LYS A 79 4.63 -1.31 -3.72
C LYS A 79 5.18 -0.30 -2.74
N PRO A 80 6.51 -0.30 -2.50
CA PRO A 80 7.11 0.75 -1.68
C PRO A 80 7.16 2.07 -2.45
N ALA A 81 7.03 3.17 -1.73
CA ALA A 81 7.17 4.51 -2.30
C ALA A 81 7.93 5.38 -1.32
N PRO A 82 9.00 6.08 -1.78
CA PRO A 82 9.69 7.02 -0.90
C PRO A 82 8.75 8.16 -0.52
N LEU A 83 8.69 8.47 0.77
CA LEU A 83 7.75 9.47 1.26
C LEU A 83 7.90 10.82 0.56
N ASP A 84 9.15 11.29 0.40
CA ASP A 84 9.44 12.56 -0.23
C ASP A 84 8.98 12.62 -1.68
N GLU A 85 9.19 11.53 -2.42
CA GLU A 85 8.76 11.46 -3.83
C GLU A 85 7.24 11.37 -3.94
N PHE A 86 6.61 10.64 -3.03
CA PHE A 86 5.15 10.58 -3.00
C PHE A 86 4.54 11.96 -2.73
N GLU A 87 5.05 12.65 -1.74
CA GLU A 87 4.54 13.97 -1.37
C GLU A 87 4.83 15.02 -2.44
N GLY A 88 5.97 14.91 -3.11
CA GLY A 88 6.33 15.79 -4.21
C GLY A 88 5.63 15.48 -5.52
N GLY A 89 4.97 14.32 -5.61
CA GLY A 89 4.28 13.91 -6.84
C GLY A 89 5.20 13.71 -8.01
N SER A 90 6.37 13.10 -7.77
CA SER A 90 7.43 12.98 -8.79
C SER A 90 7.03 12.15 -10.01
N VAL A 91 6.10 11.22 -9.86
CA VAL A 91 5.55 10.45 -10.97
C VAL A 91 4.03 10.48 -10.93
N GLN A 92 3.40 10.20 -12.08
CA GLN A 92 1.94 10.29 -12.19
C GLN A 92 1.22 9.37 -11.22
N LEU A 93 1.74 8.16 -11.00
CA LEU A 93 1.14 7.23 -10.03
C LEU A 93 1.00 7.88 -8.66
N TYR A 94 2.05 8.56 -8.19
CA TYR A 94 2.02 9.21 -6.87
C TYR A 94 1.04 10.37 -6.84
N ARG A 95 0.99 11.16 -7.92
CA ARG A 95 0.02 12.27 -8.01
C ARG A 95 -1.42 11.75 -7.94
N ASN A 96 -1.70 10.68 -8.68
CA ASN A 96 -3.04 10.11 -8.72
C ASN A 96 -3.42 9.48 -7.38
N ALA A 97 -2.49 8.73 -6.78
CA ALA A 97 -2.74 8.09 -5.48
C ALA A 97 -2.95 9.13 -4.37
N LYS A 98 -2.21 10.24 -4.43
CA LYS A 98 -2.35 11.31 -3.45
C LYS A 98 -3.70 12.01 -3.58
N ARG A 99 -4.17 12.20 -4.81
CA ARG A 99 -5.45 12.88 -5.07
C ARG A 99 -6.66 11.98 -4.79
N GLU A 100 -6.61 10.74 -5.20
CA GLU A 100 -7.76 9.82 -5.19
C GLU A 100 -7.69 8.77 -4.07
N GLY A 101 -6.51 8.54 -3.51
CA GLY A 101 -6.30 7.49 -2.53
C GLY A 101 -6.71 7.88 -1.12
N ILE A 102 -6.73 6.87 -0.27
CA ILE A 102 -7.04 7.02 1.15
C ILE A 102 -5.77 6.70 1.92
N ARG A 103 -5.25 7.66 2.67
CA ARG A 103 -4.06 7.47 3.48
C ARG A 103 -4.44 6.94 4.86
N LEU A 104 -3.81 5.85 5.23
CA LEU A 104 -4.08 5.16 6.50
C LEU A 104 -2.90 5.24 7.46
#